data_31b79fd883fa3eb75bdb4b449c97960c
#
_entry.id   31b79fd883fa3eb75bdb4b449c97960c
#
_cell.length_a   1.000
_cell.length_b   1.000
_cell.length_c   1.000
_cell.angle_alpha   90.00
_cell.angle_beta   90.00
_cell.angle_gamma   90.00
#
_symmetry.space_group_name_H-M   'P 1'
#
loop_
_entity.id
_entity.type
_entity.pdbx_description
1 polymer ?
#
loop_
_entity_poly.entity_id
_entity_poly.type
_entity_poly.pdbx_seq_one_letter_code
_entity_poly.pdbx_strand_id
1 'polypeptide(L)'
;WPNEKDFSGDLIVDVEVDVRPEFDLPALDGLTIEVEAVEIDDAAVSEELDRLRARFGTLVTVDRPAAKGDFVELDLVATIAGNEVDRATGVSYEVGSGELLQGIDEAIESLTAGEETTFASELLGGDHAGETAEVTVKVTSVKERELPEADDDFAQIASEFDTIAELRESVKARVGEQSVFTQGTKARDILVEQLLEKIELPIPASLIEDEVHRHLEGENRLEDDEHRAEVTEASEKQFRTQFMLDAFAEDLGVKVSQDELTQYIVQSASQYGMAPQEFIQALDQGNQIPALVGEIARNKALALALGKVKVVDSNGATIDLSAFTAFADEDEAEEAVVAEAEEIVEEAEAAEASEKPAKKAPAKKAPAKKKAE
;
A
#
# COMPACT_ATOMS: atom_id res chain seq x y z
N TRP A 1 7.11 -26.58 33.32
CA TRP A 1 6.76 -26.64 34.74
C TRP A 1 7.43 -27.87 35.36
N PRO A 2 8.04 -27.77 36.57
CA PRO A 2 8.61 -28.92 37.23
C PRO A 2 7.51 -29.92 37.57
N ASN A 3 7.87 -31.20 37.59
CA ASN A 3 6.94 -32.28 37.88
C ASN A 3 6.51 -32.17 39.37
N GLU A 4 5.21 -32.15 39.65
CA GLU A 4 4.64 -31.95 41.00
C GLU A 4 5.24 -32.90 42.08
N LYS A 5 5.84 -34.03 41.64
CA LYS A 5 6.41 -35.04 42.56
C LYS A 5 7.83 -34.68 43.06
N ASP A 6 8.50 -33.78 42.39
CA ASP A 6 9.90 -33.40 42.71
C ASP A 6 10.03 -31.99 43.34
N PHE A 7 8.89 -31.33 43.57
CA PHE A 7 8.85 -29.98 44.09
C PHE A 7 8.72 -30.00 45.62
N SER A 8 9.74 -29.52 46.33
CA SER A 8 9.72 -29.30 47.77
C SER A 8 10.28 -27.92 48.09
N GLY A 9 9.40 -26.95 48.39
CA GLY A 9 9.78 -25.59 48.75
C GLY A 9 8.89 -24.53 48.08
N ASP A 10 9.26 -23.26 48.21
CA ASP A 10 8.56 -22.14 47.63
C ASP A 10 8.95 -22.02 46.13
N LEU A 11 7.95 -21.82 45.28
CA LEU A 11 8.13 -21.50 43.84
C LEU A 11 8.39 -19.99 43.74
N ILE A 12 9.59 -19.61 43.34
CA ILE A 12 9.92 -18.24 43.00
C ILE A 12 9.76 -18.11 41.46
N VAL A 13 8.94 -17.16 41.02
CA VAL A 13 8.72 -16.84 39.63
C VAL A 13 9.07 -15.38 39.41
N ASP A 14 10.08 -15.11 38.58
CA ASP A 14 10.38 -13.78 38.08
C ASP A 14 9.54 -13.57 36.81
N VAL A 15 8.84 -12.46 36.76
CA VAL A 15 8.03 -12.07 35.61
C VAL A 15 8.54 -10.75 35.10
N GLU A 16 9.05 -10.73 33.88
CA GLU A 16 9.40 -9.52 33.16
C GLU A 16 8.25 -9.15 32.23
N VAL A 17 7.85 -7.89 32.26
CA VAL A 17 6.71 -7.39 31.47
C VAL A 17 7.13 -6.08 30.82
N ASP A 18 7.03 -6.03 29.50
CA ASP A 18 7.17 -4.79 28.74
C ASP A 18 5.96 -3.92 29.02
N VAL A 19 6.21 -2.65 29.29
CA VAL A 19 5.17 -1.66 29.53
C VAL A 19 5.25 -0.58 28.45
N ARG A 20 4.10 0.01 28.10
CA ARG A 20 4.07 1.16 27.22
C ARG A 20 4.89 2.29 27.85
N PRO A 21 5.86 2.87 27.14
CA PRO A 21 6.68 3.95 27.66
C PRO A 21 5.84 5.21 27.91
N GLU A 22 6.11 5.90 29.02
CA GLU A 22 5.55 7.23 29.30
C GLU A 22 6.50 8.30 28.77
N PHE A 23 5.97 9.27 28.05
CA PHE A 23 6.72 10.40 27.48
C PHE A 23 5.80 11.62 27.34
N ASP A 24 6.42 12.81 27.28
CA ASP A 24 5.69 14.06 27.07
C ASP A 24 5.56 14.34 25.56
N LEU A 25 4.33 14.68 25.12
CA LEU A 25 4.09 15.09 23.74
C LEU A 25 4.65 16.49 23.49
N PRO A 26 5.34 16.72 22.37
CA PRO A 26 5.82 18.04 22.00
C PRO A 26 4.66 18.95 21.60
N ALA A 27 4.76 20.23 21.95
CA ALA A 27 3.77 21.22 21.53
C ALA A 27 3.80 21.37 19.99
N LEU A 28 2.61 21.39 19.39
CA LEU A 28 2.44 21.65 17.96
C LEU A 28 2.48 23.15 17.63
N ASP A 29 2.13 24.00 18.61
CA ASP A 29 2.08 25.43 18.46
C ASP A 29 3.43 26.02 18.07
N GLY A 30 3.43 26.80 16.99
CA GLY A 30 4.63 27.49 16.48
C GLY A 30 5.56 26.61 15.64
N LEU A 31 5.22 25.35 15.38
CA LEU A 31 5.91 24.53 14.41
C LEU A 31 5.63 25.05 12.99
N THR A 32 6.69 25.10 12.18
CA THR A 32 6.58 25.43 10.77
C THR A 32 7.21 24.30 9.97
N ILE A 33 6.45 23.79 9.02
CA ILE A 33 6.85 22.74 8.09
C ILE A 33 7.13 23.40 6.75
N GLU A 34 8.31 23.19 6.19
CA GLU A 34 8.68 23.67 4.87
C GLU A 34 8.68 22.51 3.88
N VAL A 35 7.94 22.67 2.78
CA VAL A 35 7.91 21.70 1.68
C VAL A 35 8.34 22.39 0.38
N GLU A 36 8.73 21.60 -0.62
CA GLU A 36 9.08 22.15 -1.92
C GLU A 36 7.90 22.87 -2.56
N ALA A 37 8.16 24.03 -3.14
CA ALA A 37 7.18 24.72 -3.96
C ALA A 37 6.88 23.87 -5.21
N VAL A 38 5.61 23.75 -5.55
CA VAL A 38 5.18 23.12 -6.80
C VAL A 38 4.66 24.22 -7.72
N GLU A 39 5.33 24.41 -8.83
CA GLU A 39 4.89 25.34 -9.87
C GLU A 39 3.89 24.63 -10.77
N ILE A 40 2.65 25.13 -10.79
CA ILE A 40 1.62 24.70 -11.74
C ILE A 40 1.75 25.60 -12.96
N ASP A 41 2.77 25.32 -13.77
CA ASP A 41 3.02 26.03 -15.01
C ASP A 41 2.32 25.39 -16.21
N ASP A 42 2.38 26.07 -17.36
CA ASP A 42 1.80 25.54 -18.60
C ASP A 42 2.47 24.23 -19.06
N ALA A 43 3.72 23.97 -18.61
CA ALA A 43 4.42 22.72 -18.94
C ALA A 43 3.82 21.53 -18.19
N ALA A 44 3.59 21.68 -16.88
CA ALA A 44 2.93 20.64 -16.06
C ALA A 44 1.52 20.33 -16.56
N VAL A 45 0.76 21.34 -16.95
CA VAL A 45 -0.58 21.18 -17.54
C VAL A 45 -0.50 20.47 -18.89
N SER A 46 0.51 20.82 -19.72
CA SER A 46 0.69 20.19 -21.02
C SER A 46 1.11 18.72 -20.88
N GLU A 47 2.00 18.40 -19.94
CA GLU A 47 2.41 17.02 -19.66
C GLU A 47 1.23 16.15 -19.23
N GLU A 48 0.37 16.65 -18.34
CA GLU A 48 -0.81 15.89 -17.90
C GLU A 48 -1.85 15.76 -19.03
N LEU A 49 -1.99 16.78 -19.87
CA LEU A 49 -2.83 16.70 -21.07
C LEU A 49 -2.28 15.67 -22.06
N ASP A 50 -0.96 15.59 -22.23
CA ASP A 50 -0.33 14.60 -23.10
C ASP A 50 -0.45 13.18 -22.54
N ARG A 51 -0.43 13.00 -21.23
CA ARG A 51 -0.77 11.72 -20.58
C ARG A 51 -2.22 11.30 -20.88
N LEU A 52 -3.15 12.26 -20.85
CA LEU A 52 -4.53 11.99 -21.23
C LEU A 52 -4.63 11.63 -22.71
N ARG A 53 -3.97 12.36 -23.59
CA ARG A 53 -3.90 12.09 -25.02
C ARG A 53 -3.31 10.71 -25.34
N ALA A 54 -2.31 10.28 -24.56
CA ALA A 54 -1.67 8.97 -24.72
C ALA A 54 -2.64 7.79 -24.56
N ARG A 55 -3.71 7.94 -23.79
CA ARG A 55 -4.76 6.91 -23.65
C ARG A 55 -5.60 6.74 -24.91
N PHE A 56 -5.64 7.75 -25.76
CA PHE A 56 -6.37 7.79 -27.03
C PHE A 56 -5.43 7.72 -28.22
N GLY A 57 -4.13 7.56 -27.97
CA GLY A 57 -3.11 7.46 -29.00
C GLY A 57 -3.23 6.20 -29.84
N THR A 58 -2.80 6.27 -31.09
CA THR A 58 -2.72 5.14 -31.98
C THR A 58 -1.27 4.71 -32.17
N LEU A 59 -1.04 3.39 -32.23
CA LEU A 59 0.30 2.87 -32.47
C LEU A 59 0.55 2.76 -33.98
N VAL A 60 1.55 3.49 -34.48
CA VAL A 60 1.95 3.53 -35.88
C VAL A 60 3.33 2.90 -36.02
N THR A 61 3.47 1.91 -36.91
CA THR A 61 4.76 1.27 -37.18
C THR A 61 5.72 2.25 -37.82
N VAL A 62 6.94 2.33 -37.26
CA VAL A 62 8.00 3.21 -37.73
C VAL A 62 9.24 2.41 -38.09
N ASP A 63 10.00 2.91 -39.08
CA ASP A 63 11.26 2.30 -39.55
C ASP A 63 12.43 3.15 -39.05
N ARG A 64 12.61 3.16 -37.74
CA ARG A 64 13.70 3.83 -37.02
C ARG A 64 14.08 3.04 -35.77
N PRO A 65 15.25 3.31 -35.19
CA PRO A 65 15.60 2.74 -33.87
C PRO A 65 14.55 3.03 -32.81
N ALA A 66 14.34 2.05 -31.93
CA ALA A 66 13.47 2.20 -30.78
C ALA A 66 14.00 3.28 -29.83
N ALA A 67 13.09 4.09 -29.31
CA ALA A 67 13.34 5.16 -28.37
C ALA A 67 12.40 5.03 -27.18
N LYS A 68 12.74 5.68 -26.06
CA LYS A 68 11.91 5.73 -24.88
C LYS A 68 10.48 6.23 -25.20
N GLY A 69 9.47 5.49 -24.78
CA GLY A 69 8.05 5.75 -25.04
C GLY A 69 7.50 5.07 -26.29
N ASP A 70 8.37 4.43 -27.10
CA ASP A 70 7.91 3.60 -28.22
C ASP A 70 7.39 2.25 -27.71
N PHE A 71 6.50 1.65 -28.48
CA PHE A 71 6.04 0.28 -28.28
C PHE A 71 6.80 -0.65 -29.22
N VAL A 72 7.43 -1.64 -28.63
CA VAL A 72 8.16 -2.66 -29.39
C VAL A 72 7.48 -4.01 -29.24
N GLU A 73 7.52 -4.79 -30.30
CA GLU A 73 7.14 -6.19 -30.26
C GLU A 73 8.42 -7.02 -30.22
N LEU A 74 8.56 -7.84 -29.16
CA LEU A 74 9.78 -8.53 -28.81
C LEU A 74 9.60 -10.06 -28.87
N ASP A 75 10.63 -10.75 -29.35
CA ASP A 75 10.85 -12.16 -29.08
C ASP A 75 12.00 -12.30 -28.09
N LEU A 76 11.77 -13.04 -27.02
CA LEU A 76 12.71 -13.24 -25.90
C LEU A 76 13.06 -14.71 -25.79
N VAL A 77 14.34 -15.01 -25.60
CA VAL A 77 14.84 -16.37 -25.33
C VAL A 77 15.81 -16.30 -24.18
N ALA A 78 15.49 -16.94 -23.06
CA ALA A 78 16.36 -17.03 -21.89
C ALA A 78 17.14 -18.34 -21.90
N THR A 79 18.46 -18.27 -21.65
CA THR A 79 19.34 -19.41 -21.58
C THR A 79 20.18 -19.41 -20.30
N ILE A 80 20.32 -20.58 -19.67
CA ILE A 80 21.22 -20.80 -18.52
C ILE A 80 22.21 -21.90 -18.90
N ALA A 81 23.49 -21.58 -18.81
CA ALA A 81 24.58 -22.49 -19.21
C ALA A 81 24.43 -23.05 -20.62
N GLY A 82 23.86 -22.26 -21.55
CA GLY A 82 23.66 -22.61 -22.96
C GLY A 82 22.41 -23.46 -23.23
N ASN A 83 21.57 -23.73 -22.23
CA ASN A 83 20.31 -24.42 -22.39
C ASN A 83 19.17 -23.39 -22.36
N GLU A 84 18.26 -23.47 -23.34
CA GLU A 84 17.04 -22.67 -23.33
C GLU A 84 16.14 -23.09 -22.16
N VAL A 85 15.80 -22.13 -21.29
CA VAL A 85 14.98 -22.35 -20.09
C VAL A 85 13.62 -21.67 -20.19
N ASP A 86 13.53 -20.59 -20.99
CA ASP A 86 12.26 -19.90 -21.23
C ASP A 86 12.26 -19.22 -22.62
N ARG A 87 11.05 -19.03 -23.16
CA ARG A 87 10.83 -18.36 -24.45
C ARG A 87 9.48 -17.65 -24.46
N ALA A 88 9.50 -16.37 -24.82
CA ALA A 88 8.30 -15.58 -25.10
C ALA A 88 8.40 -14.95 -26.48
N THR A 89 7.30 -14.94 -27.23
CA THR A 89 7.25 -14.39 -28.59
C THR A 89 6.09 -13.42 -28.74
N GLY A 90 6.29 -12.33 -29.50
CA GLY A 90 5.27 -11.33 -29.75
C GLY A 90 4.89 -10.54 -28.48
N VAL A 91 5.83 -10.35 -27.56
CA VAL A 91 5.60 -9.57 -26.34
C VAL A 91 5.58 -8.09 -26.72
N SER A 92 4.47 -7.41 -26.42
CA SER A 92 4.37 -5.95 -26.58
C SER A 92 4.92 -5.27 -25.34
N TYR A 93 5.86 -4.36 -25.51
CA TYR A 93 6.54 -3.67 -24.43
C TYR A 93 6.71 -2.18 -24.75
N GLU A 94 6.43 -1.31 -23.76
CA GLU A 94 6.73 0.12 -23.87
C GLU A 94 8.16 0.37 -23.37
N VAL A 95 9.02 0.90 -24.24
CA VAL A 95 10.43 1.18 -23.93
C VAL A 95 10.52 2.23 -22.83
N GLY A 96 11.21 1.89 -21.75
CA GLY A 96 11.37 2.76 -20.59
C GLY A 96 10.29 2.64 -19.53
N SER A 97 9.35 1.66 -19.64
CA SER A 97 8.35 1.39 -18.59
C SER A 97 8.94 0.65 -17.38
N GLY A 98 9.99 -0.13 -17.56
CA GLY A 98 10.58 -0.95 -16.49
C GLY A 98 9.71 -2.16 -16.06
N GLU A 99 8.64 -2.47 -16.80
CA GLU A 99 7.68 -3.53 -16.44
C GLU A 99 8.12 -4.95 -16.84
N LEU A 100 9.28 -5.07 -17.49
CA LEU A 100 9.82 -6.35 -17.93
C LEU A 100 11.14 -6.66 -17.22
N LEU A 101 12.02 -7.44 -17.82
CA LEU A 101 13.30 -7.86 -17.26
C LEU A 101 14.23 -6.66 -17.02
N GLN A 102 14.98 -6.68 -15.92
CA GLN A 102 15.97 -5.66 -15.63
C GLN A 102 17.03 -5.58 -16.72
N GLY A 103 17.33 -4.37 -17.21
CA GLY A 103 18.30 -4.12 -18.28
C GLY A 103 17.73 -4.24 -19.70
N ILE A 104 16.46 -4.58 -19.88
CA ILE A 104 15.85 -4.71 -21.21
C ILE A 104 15.79 -3.37 -21.93
N ASP A 105 15.47 -2.28 -21.22
CA ASP A 105 15.38 -0.95 -21.80
C ASP A 105 16.70 -0.53 -22.46
N GLU A 106 17.81 -0.71 -21.74
CA GLU A 106 19.14 -0.41 -22.25
C GLU A 106 19.54 -1.32 -23.44
N ALA A 107 19.08 -2.58 -23.38
CA ALA A 107 19.38 -3.56 -24.41
C ALA A 107 18.67 -3.27 -25.74
N ILE A 108 17.42 -2.79 -25.70
CA ILE A 108 16.60 -2.55 -26.89
C ILE A 108 16.65 -1.11 -27.40
N GLU A 109 17.08 -0.17 -26.54
CA GLU A 109 17.26 1.22 -26.97
C GLU A 109 18.25 1.27 -28.17
N SER A 110 17.89 1.94 -29.21
CA SER A 110 18.62 2.04 -30.50
C SER A 110 18.56 0.81 -31.42
N LEU A 111 17.86 -0.28 -31.09
CA LEU A 111 17.62 -1.36 -32.01
C LEU A 111 16.51 -1.04 -33.00
N THR A 112 16.68 -1.49 -34.26
CA THR A 112 15.65 -1.43 -35.27
C THR A 112 14.92 -2.76 -35.41
N ALA A 113 13.78 -2.75 -36.09
CA ALA A 113 13.04 -3.98 -36.39
C ALA A 113 13.92 -5.00 -37.11
N GLY A 114 13.98 -6.23 -36.60
CA GLY A 114 14.79 -7.35 -37.09
C GLY A 114 16.12 -7.51 -36.40
N GLU A 115 16.60 -6.54 -35.65
CA GLU A 115 17.84 -6.64 -34.86
C GLU A 115 17.64 -7.38 -33.55
N GLU A 116 18.73 -7.98 -33.05
CA GLU A 116 18.75 -8.74 -31.80
C GLU A 116 19.99 -8.40 -31.00
N THR A 117 19.85 -8.50 -29.66
CA THR A 117 20.96 -8.37 -28.71
C THR A 117 20.80 -9.35 -27.55
N THR A 118 21.85 -9.53 -26.77
CA THR A 118 21.85 -10.40 -25.58
C THR A 118 22.35 -9.63 -24.39
N PHE A 119 21.64 -9.77 -23.27
CA PHE A 119 21.98 -9.17 -21.98
C PHE A 119 21.74 -10.17 -20.86
N ALA A 120 22.31 -9.94 -19.68
CA ALA A 120 22.09 -10.75 -18.49
C ALA A 120 21.00 -10.15 -17.62
N SER A 121 20.04 -10.97 -17.16
CA SER A 121 19.00 -10.55 -16.25
C SER A 121 18.54 -11.69 -15.36
N GLU A 122 17.99 -11.37 -14.20
CA GLU A 122 17.29 -12.33 -13.34
C GLU A 122 15.92 -12.63 -13.91
N LEU A 123 15.54 -13.92 -13.89
CA LEU A 123 14.22 -14.35 -14.34
C LEU A 123 13.17 -14.09 -13.26
N LEU A 124 12.07 -13.43 -13.65
CA LEU A 124 11.01 -13.03 -12.71
C LEU A 124 10.04 -14.15 -12.35
N GLY A 125 10.08 -15.30 -13.05
CA GLY A 125 9.10 -16.37 -12.86
C GLY A 125 9.54 -17.70 -13.44
N GLY A 126 8.66 -18.72 -13.34
CA GLY A 126 8.92 -20.08 -13.82
C GLY A 126 9.78 -20.90 -12.85
N ASP A 127 10.27 -22.04 -13.34
CA ASP A 127 11.06 -22.98 -12.54
C ASP A 127 12.47 -22.44 -12.17
N HIS A 128 12.90 -21.36 -12.82
CA HIS A 128 14.20 -20.70 -12.66
C HIS A 128 14.08 -19.26 -12.14
N ALA A 129 13.01 -18.91 -11.43
CA ALA A 129 12.80 -17.59 -10.84
C ALA A 129 13.96 -17.23 -9.88
N GLY A 130 14.53 -16.01 -10.04
CA GLY A 130 15.68 -15.53 -9.27
C GLY A 130 17.04 -16.02 -9.78
N GLU A 131 17.09 -16.87 -10.81
CA GLU A 131 18.37 -17.24 -11.44
C GLU A 131 18.75 -16.25 -12.54
N THR A 132 20.03 -15.93 -12.64
CA THR A 132 20.57 -15.08 -13.70
C THR A 132 20.65 -15.89 -15.00
N ALA A 133 20.02 -15.39 -16.06
CA ALA A 133 20.02 -15.96 -17.39
C ALA A 133 20.64 -15.00 -18.41
N GLU A 134 21.18 -15.55 -19.50
CA GLU A 134 21.46 -14.78 -20.74
C GLU A 134 20.16 -14.69 -21.54
N VAL A 135 19.64 -13.47 -21.71
CA VAL A 135 18.40 -13.21 -22.42
C VAL A 135 18.73 -12.59 -23.78
N THR A 136 18.41 -13.34 -24.84
CA THR A 136 18.45 -12.81 -26.20
C THR A 136 17.12 -12.18 -26.52
N VAL A 137 17.12 -10.89 -26.83
CA VAL A 137 15.94 -10.13 -27.25
C VAL A 137 16.06 -9.77 -28.72
N LYS A 138 15.00 -10.01 -29.48
CA LYS A 138 14.87 -9.60 -30.89
C LYS A 138 13.70 -8.66 -31.02
N VAL A 139 13.95 -7.49 -31.59
CA VAL A 139 12.91 -6.50 -31.93
C VAL A 139 12.23 -6.92 -33.23
N THR A 140 10.94 -7.21 -33.19
CA THR A 140 10.16 -7.63 -34.38
C THR A 140 9.54 -6.44 -35.08
N SER A 141 9.05 -5.47 -34.31
CA SER A 141 8.51 -4.20 -34.82
C SER A 141 8.71 -3.08 -33.82
N VAL A 142 8.84 -1.85 -34.34
CA VAL A 142 8.86 -0.63 -33.55
C VAL A 142 7.64 0.20 -33.92
N LYS A 143 6.87 0.64 -32.91
CA LYS A 143 5.66 1.43 -33.08
C LYS A 143 5.75 2.68 -32.22
N GLU A 144 5.53 3.83 -32.85
CA GLU A 144 5.40 5.11 -32.14
C GLU A 144 3.95 5.34 -31.76
N ARG A 145 3.73 5.90 -30.55
CA ARG A 145 2.40 6.34 -30.15
C ARG A 145 2.12 7.73 -30.72
N GLU A 146 1.31 7.80 -31.76
CA GLU A 146 0.83 9.05 -32.32
C GLU A 146 -0.32 9.56 -31.47
N LEU A 147 -0.11 10.76 -30.88
CA LEU A 147 -1.11 11.40 -30.02
C LEU A 147 -2.12 12.16 -30.89
N PRO A 148 -3.44 12.09 -30.59
CA PRO A 148 -4.43 12.92 -31.24
C PRO A 148 -4.12 14.41 -31.05
N GLU A 149 -4.54 15.28 -31.96
CA GLU A 149 -4.37 16.73 -31.78
C GLU A 149 -5.12 17.22 -30.54
N ALA A 150 -4.55 18.20 -29.83
CA ALA A 150 -5.16 18.78 -28.63
C ALA A 150 -6.14 19.89 -29.05
N ASP A 151 -7.28 19.51 -29.60
CA ASP A 151 -8.32 20.40 -30.12
C ASP A 151 -9.69 20.11 -29.48
N ASP A 152 -10.73 20.79 -29.94
CA ASP A 152 -12.09 20.65 -29.39
C ASP A 152 -12.68 19.26 -29.68
N ASP A 153 -12.32 18.63 -30.80
CA ASP A 153 -12.76 17.27 -31.10
C ASP A 153 -12.18 16.28 -30.10
N PHE A 154 -10.91 16.45 -29.71
CA PHE A 154 -10.29 15.65 -28.66
C PHE A 154 -10.96 15.88 -27.29
N ALA A 155 -11.25 17.14 -26.93
CA ALA A 155 -11.91 17.43 -25.64
C ALA A 155 -13.25 16.70 -25.49
N GLN A 156 -14.05 16.67 -26.57
CA GLN A 156 -15.34 15.99 -26.59
C GLN A 156 -15.25 14.45 -26.53
N ILE A 157 -14.17 13.88 -27.04
CA ILE A 157 -13.97 12.42 -27.02
C ILE A 157 -13.39 11.97 -25.66
N ALA A 158 -12.48 12.77 -25.08
CA ALA A 158 -11.71 12.39 -23.89
C ALA A 158 -12.35 12.84 -22.56
N SER A 159 -13.36 13.71 -22.60
CA SER A 159 -13.95 14.34 -21.42
C SER A 159 -15.40 14.76 -21.63
N GLU A 160 -15.99 15.40 -20.61
CA GLU A 160 -17.33 16.02 -20.67
C GLU A 160 -17.33 17.45 -21.21
N PHE A 161 -16.17 17.99 -21.57
CA PHE A 161 -15.99 19.38 -22.02
C PHE A 161 -16.16 19.51 -23.53
N ASP A 162 -16.74 20.62 -23.96
CA ASP A 162 -16.97 20.90 -25.38
C ASP A 162 -15.72 21.50 -26.07
N THR A 163 -14.82 22.12 -25.28
CA THR A 163 -13.63 22.81 -25.82
C THR A 163 -12.34 22.41 -25.14
N ILE A 164 -11.24 22.47 -25.88
CA ILE A 164 -9.90 22.19 -25.34
C ILE A 164 -9.50 23.19 -24.25
N ALA A 165 -10.03 24.41 -24.28
CA ALA A 165 -9.78 25.42 -23.26
C ALA A 165 -10.40 25.02 -21.92
N GLU A 166 -11.64 24.54 -21.89
CA GLU A 166 -12.29 24.01 -20.70
C GLU A 166 -11.58 22.76 -20.16
N LEU A 167 -11.20 21.84 -21.03
CA LEU A 167 -10.42 20.68 -20.64
C LEU A 167 -9.07 21.08 -20.00
N ARG A 168 -8.36 22.07 -20.57
CA ARG A 168 -7.09 22.58 -19.99
C ARG A 168 -7.28 23.20 -18.60
N GLU A 169 -8.35 23.95 -18.38
CA GLU A 169 -8.66 24.50 -17.05
C GLU A 169 -8.97 23.39 -16.04
N SER A 170 -9.72 22.37 -16.45
CA SER A 170 -9.98 21.19 -15.59
C SER A 170 -8.69 20.42 -15.27
N VAL A 171 -7.83 20.19 -16.27
CA VAL A 171 -6.52 19.55 -16.07
C VAL A 171 -5.67 20.38 -15.12
N LYS A 172 -5.65 21.70 -15.28
CA LYS A 172 -4.91 22.61 -14.38
C LYS A 172 -5.41 22.54 -12.94
N ALA A 173 -6.73 22.52 -12.74
CA ALA A 173 -7.33 22.34 -11.41
C ALA A 173 -6.88 21.01 -10.78
N ARG A 174 -6.96 19.91 -11.55
CA ARG A 174 -6.54 18.57 -11.09
C ARG A 174 -5.05 18.50 -10.76
N VAL A 175 -4.18 19.09 -11.58
CA VAL A 175 -2.74 19.19 -11.29
C VAL A 175 -2.52 19.97 -9.99
N GLY A 176 -3.30 21.04 -9.76
CA GLY A 176 -3.28 21.79 -8.50
C GLY A 176 -3.67 20.95 -7.29
N GLU A 177 -4.78 20.25 -7.36
CA GLU A 177 -5.22 19.35 -6.29
C GLU A 177 -4.21 18.25 -6.01
N GLN A 178 -3.67 17.61 -7.06
CA GLN A 178 -2.62 16.59 -6.92
C GLN A 178 -1.35 17.15 -6.29
N SER A 179 -1.00 18.38 -6.63
CA SER A 179 0.14 19.10 -6.04
C SER A 179 -0.05 19.31 -4.53
N VAL A 180 -1.22 19.83 -4.12
CA VAL A 180 -1.57 20.02 -2.71
C VAL A 180 -1.54 18.70 -1.97
N PHE A 181 -2.08 17.64 -2.56
CA PHE A 181 -2.03 16.30 -1.96
C PHE A 181 -0.60 15.80 -1.76
N THR A 182 0.26 15.95 -2.77
CA THR A 182 1.67 15.57 -2.69
C THR A 182 2.42 16.38 -1.64
N GLN A 183 2.17 17.70 -1.58
CA GLN A 183 2.74 18.58 -0.55
C GLN A 183 2.22 18.22 0.84
N GLY A 184 0.94 17.86 0.97
CA GLY A 184 0.35 17.37 2.23
C GLY A 184 1.03 16.10 2.74
N THR A 185 1.27 15.16 1.84
CA THR A 185 1.99 13.91 2.19
C THR A 185 3.42 14.20 2.65
N LYS A 186 4.17 15.04 1.92
CA LYS A 186 5.52 15.45 2.34
C LYS A 186 5.51 16.21 3.65
N ALA A 187 4.56 17.12 3.85
CA ALA A 187 4.43 17.88 5.10
C ALA A 187 4.15 16.95 6.29
N ARG A 188 3.32 15.94 6.10
CA ARG A 188 3.05 14.90 7.10
C ARG A 188 4.32 14.15 7.50
N ASP A 189 5.11 13.71 6.51
CA ASP A 189 6.34 12.96 6.76
C ASP A 189 7.38 13.81 7.51
N ILE A 190 7.56 15.07 7.09
CA ILE A 190 8.44 16.04 7.78
C ILE A 190 7.95 16.33 9.20
N LEU A 191 6.62 16.46 9.41
CA LEU A 191 6.06 16.66 10.74
C LEU A 191 6.40 15.49 11.66
N VAL A 192 6.21 14.25 11.20
CA VAL A 192 6.55 13.03 11.97
C VAL A 192 8.05 13.05 12.35
N GLU A 193 8.94 13.35 11.41
CA GLU A 193 10.37 13.41 11.68
C GLU A 193 10.74 14.48 12.71
N GLN A 194 10.22 15.71 12.57
CA GLN A 194 10.46 16.79 13.51
C GLN A 194 9.91 16.50 14.93
N LEU A 195 8.80 15.77 15.01
CA LEU A 195 8.22 15.36 16.29
C LEU A 195 9.06 14.27 16.94
N LEU A 196 9.50 13.26 16.18
CA LEU A 196 10.35 12.17 16.68
C LEU A 196 11.72 12.67 17.19
N GLU A 197 12.29 13.70 16.57
CA GLU A 197 13.52 14.34 17.04
C GLU A 197 13.38 15.02 18.39
N LYS A 198 12.17 15.44 18.75
CA LYS A 198 11.89 16.15 20.01
C LYS A 198 11.48 15.24 21.16
N ILE A 199 11.25 13.95 20.89
CA ILE A 199 10.75 12.99 21.86
C ILE A 199 11.85 11.98 22.21
N GLU A 200 12.16 11.86 23.49
CA GLU A 200 12.94 10.73 24.01
C GLU A 200 11.99 9.59 24.34
N LEU A 201 11.84 8.66 23.40
CA LEU A 201 10.93 7.53 23.53
C LEU A 201 11.73 6.23 23.45
N PRO A 202 12.07 5.61 24.60
CA PRO A 202 12.76 4.32 24.63
C PRO A 202 11.78 3.21 24.23
N ILE A 203 12.16 2.40 23.24
CA ILE A 203 11.41 1.22 22.84
C ILE A 203 11.99 -0.01 23.57
N PRO A 204 11.16 -0.91 24.15
CA PRO A 204 11.64 -2.17 24.69
C PRO A 204 12.42 -2.98 23.66
N ALA A 205 13.62 -3.43 24.04
CA ALA A 205 14.49 -4.16 23.11
C ALA A 205 13.85 -5.49 22.64
N SER A 206 13.10 -6.16 23.52
CA SER A 206 12.34 -7.37 23.21
C SER A 206 11.36 -7.17 22.03
N LEU A 207 10.66 -6.04 22.02
CA LEU A 207 9.69 -5.73 20.97
C LEU A 207 10.37 -5.57 19.60
N ILE A 208 11.54 -4.92 19.58
CA ILE A 208 12.34 -4.74 18.36
C ILE A 208 12.90 -6.09 17.91
N GLU A 209 13.46 -6.88 18.82
CA GLU A 209 14.05 -8.19 18.53
C GLU A 209 13.02 -9.17 17.96
N ASP A 210 11.80 -9.19 18.53
CA ASP A 210 10.70 -10.04 18.05
C ASP A 210 10.24 -9.64 16.65
N GLU A 211 10.15 -8.34 16.35
CA GLU A 211 9.77 -7.86 15.02
C GLU A 211 10.83 -8.16 13.98
N VAL A 212 12.09 -7.86 14.28
CA VAL A 212 13.25 -8.15 13.41
C VAL A 212 13.34 -9.65 13.12
N HIS A 213 13.18 -10.48 14.14
CA HIS A 213 13.19 -11.94 13.96
C HIS A 213 12.07 -12.41 13.02
N ARG A 214 10.85 -11.93 13.25
CA ARG A 214 9.69 -12.27 12.42
C ARG A 214 9.87 -11.84 10.97
N HIS A 215 10.37 -10.62 10.75
CA HIS A 215 10.63 -10.09 9.41
C HIS A 215 11.65 -10.95 8.65
N LEU A 216 12.82 -11.18 9.26
CA LEU A 216 13.89 -11.97 8.66
C LEU A 216 13.51 -13.44 8.46
N GLU A 217 12.71 -14.03 9.37
CA GLU A 217 12.18 -15.38 9.21
C GLU A 217 11.23 -15.46 8.01
N GLY A 218 10.37 -14.46 7.84
CA GLY A 218 9.44 -14.37 6.69
C GLY A 218 10.15 -14.30 5.35
N GLU A 219 11.32 -13.66 5.31
CA GLU A 219 12.16 -13.53 4.11
C GLU A 219 13.19 -14.66 3.94
N ASN A 220 13.30 -15.59 4.89
CA ASN A 220 14.36 -16.61 4.98
C ASN A 220 15.78 -16.00 5.01
N ARG A 221 15.97 -14.85 5.67
CA ARG A 221 17.23 -14.07 5.76
C ARG A 221 17.77 -13.94 7.19
N LEU A 222 17.53 -14.92 8.05
CA LEU A 222 17.92 -14.88 9.47
C LEU A 222 19.45 -14.69 9.72
N GLU A 223 20.29 -15.11 8.77
CA GLU A 223 21.75 -15.02 8.86
C GLU A 223 22.31 -13.76 8.16
N ASP A 224 21.46 -12.86 7.69
CA ASP A 224 21.87 -11.62 7.00
C ASP A 224 22.02 -10.48 8.01
N ASP A 225 23.24 -10.27 8.49
CA ASP A 225 23.54 -9.27 9.52
C ASP A 225 23.36 -7.82 9.02
N GLU A 226 23.60 -7.56 7.73
CA GLU A 226 23.46 -6.23 7.14
C GLU A 226 21.97 -5.85 7.06
N HIS A 227 21.16 -6.75 6.52
CA HIS A 227 19.72 -6.56 6.47
C HIS A 227 19.08 -6.51 7.86
N ARG A 228 19.59 -7.30 8.81
CA ARG A 228 19.15 -7.24 10.22
C ARG A 228 19.35 -5.84 10.81
N ALA A 229 20.46 -5.18 10.53
CA ALA A 229 20.72 -3.83 11.03
C ALA A 229 19.73 -2.82 10.43
N GLU A 230 19.46 -2.91 9.12
CA GLU A 230 18.48 -2.07 8.44
C GLU A 230 17.06 -2.25 9.00
N VAL A 231 16.62 -3.51 9.16
CA VAL A 231 15.29 -3.83 9.71
C VAL A 231 15.18 -3.37 11.17
N THR A 232 16.27 -3.46 11.95
CA THR A 232 16.29 -2.98 13.35
C THR A 232 16.04 -1.48 13.42
N GLU A 233 16.75 -0.68 12.61
CA GLU A 233 16.58 0.77 12.56
C GLU A 233 15.17 1.16 12.09
N ALA A 234 14.69 0.50 11.04
CA ALA A 234 13.35 0.72 10.50
C ALA A 234 12.25 0.38 11.53
N SER A 235 12.37 -0.76 12.23
CA SER A 235 11.43 -1.19 13.26
C SER A 235 11.42 -0.24 14.46
N GLU A 236 12.59 0.21 14.90
CA GLU A 236 12.68 1.20 15.98
C GLU A 236 11.97 2.51 15.60
N LYS A 237 12.22 3.04 14.41
CA LYS A 237 11.54 4.24 13.89
C LYS A 237 10.03 4.02 13.80
N GLN A 238 9.60 2.86 13.32
CA GLN A 238 8.19 2.50 13.19
C GLN A 238 7.48 2.47 14.55
N PHE A 239 8.03 1.78 15.55
CA PHE A 239 7.43 1.72 16.89
C PHE A 239 7.41 3.09 17.58
N ARG A 240 8.47 3.88 17.45
CA ARG A 240 8.49 5.26 17.97
C ARG A 240 7.38 6.10 17.35
N THR A 241 7.21 6.01 16.03
CA THR A 241 6.14 6.71 15.31
C THR A 241 4.78 6.24 15.79
N GLN A 242 4.57 4.93 15.91
CA GLN A 242 3.30 4.36 16.35
C GLN A 242 2.93 4.83 17.76
N PHE A 243 3.82 4.70 18.75
CA PHE A 243 3.53 5.12 20.12
C PHE A 243 3.31 6.63 20.24
N MET A 244 4.07 7.42 19.50
CA MET A 244 3.87 8.86 19.43
C MET A 244 2.48 9.22 18.87
N LEU A 245 2.08 8.63 17.77
CA LEU A 245 0.77 8.89 17.16
C LEU A 245 -0.39 8.35 17.99
N ASP A 246 -0.22 7.21 18.68
CA ASP A 246 -1.19 6.70 19.64
C ASP A 246 -1.40 7.70 20.80
N ALA A 247 -0.32 8.31 21.30
CA ALA A 247 -0.41 9.31 22.33
C ALA A 247 -1.07 10.61 21.83
N PHE A 248 -0.78 11.04 20.59
CA PHE A 248 -1.50 12.15 19.96
C PHE A 248 -2.98 11.85 19.76
N ALA A 249 -3.34 10.62 19.36
CA ALA A 249 -4.73 10.23 19.20
C ALA A 249 -5.48 10.30 20.54
N GLU A 250 -4.85 9.88 21.63
CA GLU A 250 -5.42 10.00 22.99
C GLU A 250 -5.55 11.46 23.44
N ASP A 251 -4.49 12.29 23.26
CA ASP A 251 -4.48 13.71 23.67
C ASP A 251 -5.49 14.55 22.88
N LEU A 252 -5.64 14.27 21.57
CA LEU A 252 -6.58 14.95 20.70
C LEU A 252 -8.01 14.40 20.83
N GLY A 253 -8.22 13.31 21.58
CA GLY A 253 -9.52 12.68 21.76
C GLY A 253 -10.09 12.07 20.47
N VAL A 254 -9.21 11.56 19.60
CA VAL A 254 -9.61 10.99 18.29
C VAL A 254 -10.51 9.79 18.49
N LYS A 255 -11.62 9.78 17.75
CA LYS A 255 -12.53 8.64 17.66
C LYS A 255 -12.61 8.17 16.21
N VAL A 256 -12.80 6.90 16.02
CA VAL A 256 -13.01 6.30 14.69
C VAL A 256 -14.47 5.90 14.59
N SER A 257 -15.17 6.46 13.61
CA SER A 257 -16.56 6.14 13.35
C SER A 257 -16.70 4.84 12.53
N GLN A 258 -17.90 4.26 12.52
CA GLN A 258 -18.18 3.06 11.73
C GLN A 258 -18.07 3.33 10.23
N ASP A 259 -18.43 4.52 9.80
CA ASP A 259 -18.35 4.91 8.39
C ASP A 259 -16.89 5.04 7.94
N GLU A 260 -16.01 5.65 8.75
CA GLU A 260 -14.58 5.71 8.47
C GLU A 260 -13.94 4.32 8.40
N LEU A 261 -14.28 3.44 9.34
CA LEU A 261 -13.81 2.05 9.30
C LEU A 261 -14.28 1.33 8.05
N THR A 262 -15.56 1.52 7.68
CA THR A 262 -16.12 0.90 6.47
C THR A 262 -15.45 1.42 5.20
N GLN A 263 -15.25 2.73 5.08
CA GLN A 263 -14.56 3.34 3.94
C GLN A 263 -13.13 2.84 3.82
N TYR A 264 -12.41 2.77 4.95
CA TYR A 264 -11.03 2.28 4.98
C TYR A 264 -10.94 0.81 4.53
N ILE A 265 -11.87 -0.04 5.01
CA ILE A 265 -11.95 -1.45 4.60
C ILE A 265 -12.20 -1.58 3.11
N VAL A 266 -13.16 -0.81 2.55
CA VAL A 266 -13.47 -0.84 1.11
C VAL A 266 -12.27 -0.41 0.26
N GLN A 267 -11.59 0.65 0.68
CA GLN A 267 -10.40 1.16 -0.01
C GLN A 267 -9.25 0.15 0.04
N SER A 268 -8.97 -0.41 1.22
CA SER A 268 -7.90 -1.40 1.40
C SER A 268 -8.19 -2.69 0.61
N ALA A 269 -9.43 -3.20 0.67
CA ALA A 269 -9.84 -4.36 -0.11
C ALA A 269 -9.60 -4.15 -1.61
N SER A 270 -9.91 -2.95 -2.12
CA SER A 270 -9.66 -2.59 -3.52
C SER A 270 -8.17 -2.60 -3.88
N GLN A 271 -7.30 -2.13 -2.98
CA GLN A 271 -5.85 -2.15 -3.18
C GLN A 271 -5.29 -3.58 -3.25
N TYR A 272 -5.85 -4.50 -2.46
CA TYR A 272 -5.48 -5.92 -2.49
C TYR A 272 -6.21 -6.73 -3.56
N GLY A 273 -7.06 -6.08 -4.39
CA GLY A 273 -7.85 -6.77 -5.41
C GLY A 273 -8.87 -7.77 -4.84
N MET A 274 -9.30 -7.58 -3.61
CA MET A 274 -10.23 -8.45 -2.89
C MET A 274 -11.63 -7.83 -2.82
N ALA A 275 -12.67 -8.68 -2.70
CA ALA A 275 -13.99 -8.18 -2.35
C ALA A 275 -14.00 -7.70 -0.87
N PRO A 276 -14.69 -6.58 -0.53
CA PRO A 276 -14.70 -6.06 0.83
C PRO A 276 -15.10 -7.08 1.90
N GLN A 277 -16.07 -7.96 1.59
CA GLN A 277 -16.53 -9.01 2.50
C GLN A 277 -15.47 -10.09 2.75
N GLU A 278 -14.69 -10.45 1.74
CA GLU A 278 -13.59 -11.41 1.88
C GLU A 278 -12.45 -10.80 2.71
N PHE A 279 -12.18 -9.51 2.51
CA PHE A 279 -11.19 -8.77 3.27
C PHE A 279 -11.59 -8.67 4.76
N ILE A 280 -12.86 -8.34 5.07
CA ILE A 280 -13.38 -8.34 6.45
C ILE A 280 -13.20 -9.71 7.11
N GLN A 281 -13.55 -10.80 6.41
CA GLN A 281 -13.38 -12.15 6.96
C GLN A 281 -11.92 -12.50 7.24
N ALA A 282 -10.99 -12.06 6.40
CA ALA A 282 -9.56 -12.26 6.62
C ALA A 282 -9.07 -11.49 7.85
N LEU A 283 -9.51 -10.24 8.02
CA LEU A 283 -9.20 -9.39 9.19
C LEU A 283 -9.74 -10.00 10.49
N ASP A 284 -10.98 -10.49 10.47
CA ASP A 284 -11.65 -11.09 11.62
C ASP A 284 -10.95 -12.39 12.05
N GLN A 285 -10.65 -13.30 11.10
CA GLN A 285 -9.89 -14.53 11.37
C GLN A 285 -8.49 -14.25 11.93
N GLY A 286 -7.86 -13.16 11.53
CA GLY A 286 -6.56 -12.70 12.02
C GLY A 286 -6.63 -11.89 13.31
N ASN A 287 -7.84 -11.58 13.84
CA ASN A 287 -8.05 -10.63 14.94
C ASN A 287 -7.35 -9.28 14.70
N GLN A 288 -7.40 -8.77 13.45
CA GLN A 288 -6.70 -7.58 13.00
C GLN A 288 -7.56 -6.31 13.03
N ILE A 289 -8.86 -6.41 13.25
CA ILE A 289 -9.78 -5.26 13.30
C ILE A 289 -9.33 -4.20 14.33
N PRO A 290 -8.93 -4.55 15.57
CA PRO A 290 -8.44 -3.55 16.53
C PRO A 290 -7.18 -2.83 16.06
N ALA A 291 -6.28 -3.52 15.39
CA ALA A 291 -5.07 -2.92 14.82
C ALA A 291 -5.41 -1.92 13.70
N LEU A 292 -6.40 -2.24 12.87
CA LEU A 292 -6.90 -1.37 11.81
C LEU A 292 -7.54 -0.09 12.38
N VAL A 293 -8.37 -0.22 13.41
CA VAL A 293 -8.95 0.94 14.12
C VAL A 293 -7.85 1.83 14.68
N GLY A 294 -6.80 1.24 15.28
CA GLY A 294 -5.63 1.98 15.76
C GLY A 294 -4.91 2.71 14.63
N GLU A 295 -4.80 2.10 13.44
CA GLU A 295 -4.18 2.73 12.27
C GLU A 295 -4.98 3.94 11.77
N ILE A 296 -6.30 3.80 11.67
CA ILE A 296 -7.20 4.91 11.30
C ILE A 296 -7.08 6.05 12.32
N ALA A 297 -7.09 5.73 13.62
CA ALA A 297 -6.94 6.72 14.69
C ALA A 297 -5.61 7.47 14.58
N ARG A 298 -4.50 6.79 14.32
CA ARG A 298 -3.18 7.40 14.12
C ARG A 298 -3.14 8.31 12.89
N ASN A 299 -3.71 7.86 11.77
CA ASN A 299 -3.79 8.67 10.55
C ASN A 299 -4.61 9.94 10.78
N LYS A 300 -5.74 9.84 11.48
CA LYS A 300 -6.60 10.96 11.85
C LYS A 300 -5.89 11.92 12.83
N ALA A 301 -5.22 11.39 13.85
CA ALA A 301 -4.42 12.19 14.78
C ALA A 301 -3.33 12.99 14.06
N LEU A 302 -2.64 12.37 13.11
CA LEU A 302 -1.61 13.02 12.32
C LEU A 302 -2.18 14.12 11.41
N ALA A 303 -3.35 13.90 10.79
CA ALA A 303 -4.03 14.92 10.00
C ALA A 303 -4.47 16.12 10.87
N LEU A 304 -5.04 15.87 12.05
CA LEU A 304 -5.40 16.92 13.01
C LEU A 304 -4.16 17.67 13.53
N ALA A 305 -3.05 16.97 13.77
CA ALA A 305 -1.79 17.59 14.15
C ALA A 305 -1.24 18.47 13.02
N LEU A 306 -1.32 18.01 11.77
CA LEU A 306 -0.92 18.79 10.60
C LEU A 306 -1.77 20.04 10.40
N GLY A 307 -3.08 19.97 10.69
CA GLY A 307 -3.98 21.13 10.68
C GLY A 307 -3.65 22.22 11.72
N LYS A 308 -2.91 21.85 12.79
CA LYS A 308 -2.49 22.80 13.85
C LYS A 308 -1.12 23.45 13.61
N VAL A 309 -0.36 22.99 12.64
CA VAL A 309 0.97 23.54 12.30
C VAL A 309 0.90 24.42 11.08
N LYS A 310 1.87 25.32 10.94
CA LYS A 310 1.97 26.17 9.75
C LYS A 310 2.79 25.45 8.68
N VAL A 311 2.20 25.21 7.51
CA VAL A 311 2.91 24.66 6.35
C VAL A 311 3.19 25.76 5.35
N VAL A 312 4.44 25.87 4.91
CA VAL A 312 4.90 26.83 3.92
C VAL A 312 5.66 26.12 2.81
N ASP A 313 5.65 26.70 1.62
CA ASP A 313 6.53 26.24 0.55
C ASP A 313 7.93 26.87 0.65
N SER A 314 8.86 26.41 -0.19
CA SER A 314 10.23 26.91 -0.26
C SER A 314 10.33 28.40 -0.68
N ASN A 315 9.24 29.02 -1.18
CA ASN A 315 9.12 30.44 -1.47
C ASN A 315 8.54 31.22 -0.29
N GLY A 316 8.17 30.56 0.83
CA GLY A 316 7.58 31.14 2.02
C GLY A 316 6.07 31.39 1.92
N ALA A 317 5.40 30.95 0.85
CA ALA A 317 3.95 31.01 0.74
C ALA A 317 3.28 29.93 1.61
N THR A 318 2.20 30.29 2.30
CA THR A 318 1.44 29.33 3.11
C THR A 318 0.62 28.42 2.19
N ILE A 319 0.71 27.12 2.43
CA ILE A 319 -0.06 26.11 1.72
C ILE A 319 -1.33 25.80 2.51
N ASP A 320 -2.47 25.86 1.85
CA ASP A 320 -3.76 25.44 2.43
C ASP A 320 -3.92 23.92 2.27
N LEU A 321 -3.80 23.20 3.38
CA LEU A 321 -3.98 21.77 3.45
C LEU A 321 -5.37 21.35 4.00
N SER A 322 -6.33 22.29 4.09
CA SER A 322 -7.66 21.99 4.64
C SER A 322 -8.36 20.85 3.90
N ALA A 323 -8.23 20.79 2.56
CA ALA A 323 -8.77 19.68 1.77
C ALA A 323 -8.07 18.33 2.07
N PHE A 324 -6.77 18.36 2.42
CA PHE A 324 -6.00 17.16 2.78
C PHE A 324 -6.33 16.65 4.18
N THR A 325 -6.72 17.54 5.10
CA THR A 325 -7.03 17.20 6.50
C THR A 325 -8.54 17.09 6.79
N ALA A 326 -9.40 17.41 5.84
CA ALA A 326 -10.86 17.48 6.02
C ALA A 326 -11.48 16.18 6.57
N PHE A 327 -10.96 15.01 6.18
CA PHE A 327 -11.45 13.73 6.68
C PHE A 327 -11.25 13.55 8.20
N ALA A 328 -10.40 14.34 8.84
CA ALA A 328 -10.12 14.27 10.26
C ALA A 328 -11.07 15.15 11.11
N ASP A 329 -11.74 16.13 10.49
CA ASP A 329 -12.59 17.12 11.17
C ASP A 329 -14.09 16.71 11.23
N GLU A 330 -14.50 15.60 10.57
CA GLU A 330 -15.89 15.16 10.50
C GLU A 330 -16.41 14.51 11.81
N ASP A 331 -15.93 14.94 12.98
CA ASP A 331 -16.41 14.50 14.29
C ASP A 331 -17.51 15.40 14.87
N GLU A 332 -18.69 15.44 14.25
CA GLU A 332 -19.92 15.71 15.00
C GLU A 332 -20.75 14.43 15.13
N ALA A 333 -20.56 13.78 16.31
CA ALA A 333 -21.50 12.89 16.95
C ALA A 333 -21.87 11.56 16.25
N GLU A 334 -21.05 10.53 16.45
CA GLU A 334 -21.62 9.21 16.70
C GLU A 334 -20.72 8.40 17.66
N GLU A 335 -21.35 7.70 18.59
CA GLU A 335 -20.73 7.01 19.72
C GLU A 335 -19.70 5.96 19.29
N ALA A 336 -18.61 5.88 20.03
CA ALA A 336 -17.43 5.06 19.76
C ALA A 336 -17.76 3.58 19.44
N VAL A 337 -17.33 3.17 18.25
CA VAL A 337 -17.58 1.85 17.64
C VAL A 337 -16.87 0.69 18.36
N VAL A 338 -15.97 0.95 19.31
CA VAL A 338 -15.29 -0.13 20.05
C VAL A 338 -16.28 -0.97 20.89
N ALA A 339 -17.39 -0.37 21.35
CA ALA A 339 -18.42 -1.11 22.07
C ALA A 339 -19.32 -1.96 21.16
N GLU A 340 -19.56 -1.50 19.92
CA GLU A 340 -20.42 -2.21 18.95
C GLU A 340 -19.67 -3.32 18.19
N ALA A 341 -18.36 -3.20 18.04
CA ALA A 341 -17.55 -4.29 17.47
C ALA A 341 -17.53 -5.52 18.40
N GLU A 342 -17.52 -5.29 19.71
CA GLU A 342 -17.68 -6.36 20.70
C GLU A 342 -19.11 -6.96 20.68
N GLU A 343 -20.14 -6.14 20.42
CA GLU A 343 -21.53 -6.59 20.34
C GLU A 343 -21.81 -7.39 19.05
N ILE A 344 -21.18 -7.03 17.92
CA ILE A 344 -21.27 -7.77 16.66
C ILE A 344 -20.57 -9.15 16.78
N VAL A 345 -19.45 -9.23 17.48
CA VAL A 345 -18.76 -10.50 17.75
C VAL A 345 -19.61 -11.36 18.72
N GLU A 346 -20.25 -10.76 19.73
CA GLU A 346 -21.10 -11.48 20.68
C GLU A 346 -22.42 -11.95 20.02
N GLU A 347 -22.98 -11.19 19.08
CA GLU A 347 -24.15 -11.60 18.30
C GLU A 347 -23.83 -12.72 17.28
N ALA A 348 -22.64 -12.69 16.67
CA ALA A 348 -22.16 -13.75 15.80
C ALA A 348 -21.87 -15.05 16.56
N GLU A 349 -21.27 -14.99 17.75
CA GLU A 349 -21.09 -16.15 18.62
C GLU A 349 -22.42 -16.70 19.18
N ALA A 350 -23.40 -15.84 19.47
CA ALA A 350 -24.74 -16.25 19.90
C ALA A 350 -25.53 -16.93 18.79
N ALA A 351 -25.35 -16.49 17.52
CA ALA A 351 -25.96 -17.12 16.35
C ALA A 351 -25.37 -18.52 16.08
N GLU A 352 -24.05 -18.69 16.21
CA GLU A 352 -23.39 -20.01 16.05
C GLU A 352 -23.73 -20.98 17.19
N ALA A 353 -23.96 -20.47 18.40
CA ALA A 353 -24.39 -21.28 19.54
C ALA A 353 -25.84 -21.80 19.38
N SER A 354 -26.69 -21.12 18.62
CA SER A 354 -28.10 -21.51 18.37
C SER A 354 -28.25 -22.56 17.26
N GLU A 355 -27.25 -22.79 16.42
CA GLU A 355 -27.28 -23.78 15.32
C GLU A 355 -26.66 -25.15 15.66
N LYS A 356 -26.38 -25.48 16.92
CA LYS A 356 -25.96 -26.84 17.27
C LYS A 356 -27.12 -27.83 17.06
N PRO A 357 -27.01 -28.81 16.16
CA PRO A 357 -28.08 -29.69 15.82
C PRO A 357 -28.47 -30.58 17.02
N ALA A 358 -29.75 -30.52 17.39
CA ALA A 358 -30.35 -31.40 18.40
C ALA A 358 -30.04 -32.87 18.09
N LYS A 359 -29.41 -33.57 19.04
CA LYS A 359 -29.17 -35.04 19.00
C LYS A 359 -30.49 -35.78 18.73
N LYS A 360 -30.60 -36.41 17.55
CA LYS A 360 -31.71 -37.32 17.21
C LYS A 360 -31.83 -38.41 18.27
N ALA A 361 -32.96 -38.46 18.95
CA ALA A 361 -33.34 -39.55 19.81
C ALA A 361 -33.54 -40.86 18.99
N PRO A 362 -33.24 -42.04 19.55
CA PRO A 362 -33.29 -43.30 18.80
C PRO A 362 -34.75 -43.71 18.49
N ALA A 363 -35.03 -43.99 17.23
CA ALA A 363 -36.34 -44.44 16.75
C ALA A 363 -36.73 -45.78 17.37
N LYS A 364 -37.88 -45.85 18.03
CA LYS A 364 -38.54 -47.07 18.48
C LYS A 364 -38.95 -47.91 17.27
N LYS A 365 -38.46 -49.18 17.21
CA LYS A 365 -38.89 -50.22 16.26
C LYS A 365 -40.38 -50.49 16.40
N ALA A 366 -41.12 -50.35 15.35
CA ALA A 366 -42.52 -50.86 15.22
C ALA A 366 -42.51 -52.37 14.93
N PRO A 367 -43.49 -53.12 15.43
CA PRO A 367 -43.50 -54.56 15.29
C PRO A 367 -44.01 -55.01 13.90
N ALA A 368 -43.37 -56.04 13.39
CA ALA A 368 -43.68 -56.67 12.11
C ALA A 368 -45.09 -57.29 12.10
N LYS A 369 -45.95 -56.92 11.11
CA LYS A 369 -47.17 -57.63 10.78
C LYS A 369 -46.83 -58.90 9.96
N LYS A 370 -47.22 -60.08 10.50
CA LYS A 370 -47.31 -61.34 9.77
C LYS A 370 -48.33 -61.20 8.67
N LYS A 371 -47.96 -61.57 7.44
CA LYS A 371 -48.91 -62.01 6.38
C LYS A 371 -49.08 -63.50 6.47
N ALA A 372 -50.34 -63.88 6.63
CA ALA A 372 -50.80 -65.22 6.28
C ALA A 372 -51.31 -65.20 4.85
N GLU A 373 -51.11 -66.30 4.17
CA GLU A 373 -51.39 -66.80 2.83
C GLU A 373 -50.48 -66.33 1.71
#